data_f4db710618b02ec8c769a3184413c4de
#
_entry.id   f4db710618b02ec8c769a3184413c4de
#
_cell.length_a   1.000
_cell.length_b   1.000
_cell.length_c   1.000
_cell.angle_alpha   90.00
_cell.angle_beta   90.00
_cell.angle_gamma   90.00
#
_symmetry.space_group_name_H-M   'P 1'
#
loop_
_entity.id
_entity.type
_entity.pdbx_description
1 polymer ?
#
loop_
_entity_poly.entity_id
_entity_poly.type
_entity_poly.pdbx_seq_one_letter_code
_entity_poly.pdbx_strand_id
1 'polypeptide(L)'
;MFFRRSCSKVRCILASVIALQKDLKESFKCTCGKVHSVPKIEIVFEDNAFKHIDDFFENATYLVDENTAKLVETPAARTIKLEGSPRVLATMENVEKAMSQIKSDLIVSVGSGSLTDIAKYAAHLAGKSFSCFPTAPSVDGYTSCVAAILVNGEKTTAQAVVPKKVVVDMTILSEAPIDLLRAGIGDIAAKVTARLDWMLSNLLIGEPICEFAWDQLRDELEVVLDDSERVLSRSKEAVLRLMNVLLVSGLNITIVGNSRPASGAEHLISHTLEMYHEAINEIPPFHGLSVAMGTYVTLKAYRVIFEDVRLKRTCLTNEERFRVLSDFFGEEKAKRFMNLYERKIEPKQIDLDHVRRTLKPTYEKFLEKVESALEAIRVEELFASYEPEFITKLILISNTIRERCTVLDLLDQLCLLKDFARKVFEV
;
A
#
# COMPACT_ATOMS: atom_id res chain seq x y z
N MET A 1 32.34 -16.90 7.42
CA MET A 1 33.32 -16.35 6.49
C MET A 1 33.48 -17.30 5.31
N PHE A 2 32.53 -17.28 4.33
CA PHE A 2 32.62 -17.94 3.02
C PHE A 2 31.27 -17.77 2.32
N PHE A 3 31.07 -16.65 1.63
CA PHE A 3 30.18 -16.51 0.46
C PHE A 3 30.35 -15.07 -0.09
N ARG A 4 31.55 -14.75 -0.54
CA ARG A 4 31.80 -13.60 -1.41
C ARG A 4 32.68 -14.09 -2.56
N ARG A 5 32.06 -14.67 -3.61
CA ARG A 5 32.66 -14.75 -4.94
C ARG A 5 31.55 -14.67 -5.99
N SER A 6 31.60 -13.61 -6.79
CA SER A 6 30.94 -13.40 -8.10
C SER A 6 29.46 -13.83 -8.22
N CYS A 7 28.59 -13.21 -7.42
CA CYS A 7 27.17 -13.17 -7.78
C CYS A 7 27.00 -12.00 -8.74
N SER A 8 26.39 -12.21 -9.93
CA SER A 8 25.95 -11.08 -10.73
C SER A 8 24.99 -10.26 -9.82
N LYS A 9 25.07 -8.90 -9.86
CA LYS A 9 24.28 -8.02 -8.97
C LYS A 9 22.79 -8.41 -8.94
N VAL A 10 22.24 -8.85 -10.07
CA VAL A 10 20.87 -9.34 -10.22
C VAL A 10 20.56 -10.56 -9.33
N ARG A 11 21.47 -11.56 -9.24
CA ARG A 11 21.27 -12.73 -8.36
C ARG A 11 21.26 -12.38 -6.86
N CYS A 12 21.95 -11.33 -6.44
CA CYS A 12 21.93 -10.89 -5.03
C CYS A 12 20.63 -10.17 -4.69
N ILE A 13 20.03 -9.41 -5.62
CA ILE A 13 18.73 -8.73 -5.45
C ILE A 13 17.61 -9.75 -5.35
N LEU A 14 17.60 -10.76 -6.22
CA LEU A 14 16.62 -11.85 -6.23
C LEU A 14 16.67 -12.73 -4.97
N ALA A 15 17.79 -12.66 -4.22
CA ALA A 15 17.98 -13.51 -3.07
C ALA A 15 17.04 -13.16 -1.90
N SER A 16 16.53 -11.93 -1.77
CA SER A 16 15.82 -11.51 -0.56
C SER A 16 14.44 -12.14 -0.41
N VAL A 17 13.53 -12.01 -1.37
CA VAL A 17 12.19 -12.61 -1.25
C VAL A 17 12.22 -14.13 -1.37
N ILE A 18 13.08 -14.68 -2.24
CA ILE A 18 13.27 -16.12 -2.39
C ILE A 18 13.99 -16.71 -1.18
N ALA A 19 15.02 -16.03 -0.64
CA ALA A 19 15.72 -16.45 0.56
C ALA A 19 14.80 -16.41 1.78
N LEU A 20 13.99 -15.35 1.92
CA LEU A 20 13.01 -15.24 3.00
C LEU A 20 12.10 -16.47 3.08
N GLN A 21 11.64 -16.99 1.95
CA GLN A 21 10.79 -18.18 1.92
C GLN A 21 11.55 -19.50 2.13
N LYS A 22 12.84 -19.57 1.73
CA LYS A 22 13.67 -20.76 1.89
C LYS A 22 14.22 -20.91 3.32
N ASP A 23 14.55 -19.78 3.95
CA ASP A 23 15.21 -19.77 5.26
C ASP A 23 14.20 -19.83 6.42
N LEU A 24 12.94 -19.47 6.17
CA LEU A 24 11.89 -19.53 7.17
C LEU A 24 11.19 -20.91 7.16
N LYS A 25 10.95 -21.42 8.36
CA LYS A 25 10.07 -22.59 8.57
C LYS A 25 8.64 -22.19 8.18
N GLU A 26 7.81 -23.15 7.76
CA GLU A 26 6.37 -22.94 7.45
C GLU A 26 5.62 -22.22 8.59
N SER A 27 6.07 -22.37 9.83
CA SER A 27 5.63 -21.58 10.96
C SER A 27 6.77 -21.36 11.96
N PHE A 28 6.79 -20.19 12.64
CA PHE A 28 7.79 -19.85 13.65
C PHE A 28 7.19 -19.00 14.77
N LYS A 29 7.74 -19.16 16.00
CA LYS A 29 7.45 -18.27 17.12
C LYS A 29 8.20 -16.96 16.92
N CYS A 30 7.50 -15.85 16.93
CA CYS A 30 8.07 -14.52 16.79
C CYS A 30 8.29 -13.86 18.16
N THR A 31 9.23 -12.93 18.22
CA THR A 31 9.48 -12.09 19.41
C THR A 31 8.27 -11.20 19.75
N CYS A 32 7.35 -10.96 18.80
CA CYS A 32 6.09 -10.26 19.05
C CYS A 32 5.05 -11.09 19.85
N GLY A 33 5.40 -12.32 20.26
CA GLY A 33 4.55 -13.24 21.02
C GLY A 33 3.58 -14.07 20.18
N LYS A 34 3.51 -13.86 18.86
CA LYS A 34 2.64 -14.62 17.93
C LYS A 34 3.41 -15.74 17.25
N VAL A 35 2.67 -16.75 16.78
CA VAL A 35 3.15 -17.72 15.80
C VAL A 35 2.77 -17.21 14.42
N HIS A 36 3.76 -16.98 13.58
CA HIS A 36 3.55 -16.58 12.20
C HIS A 36 3.64 -17.79 11.26
N SER A 37 2.83 -17.78 10.20
CA SER A 37 2.90 -18.74 9.10
C SER A 37 3.43 -18.05 7.86
N VAL A 38 4.36 -18.70 7.16
CA VAL A 38 4.93 -18.20 5.90
C VAL A 38 4.27 -18.96 4.76
N PRO A 39 3.51 -18.30 3.89
CA PRO A 39 2.88 -18.97 2.76
C PRO A 39 3.95 -19.42 1.76
N LYS A 40 3.74 -20.57 1.16
CA LYS A 40 4.54 -21.02 0.00
C LYS A 40 4.02 -20.34 -1.25
N ILE A 41 4.77 -19.36 -1.74
CA ILE A 41 4.53 -18.66 -3.00
C ILE A 41 5.70 -18.95 -3.93
N GLU A 42 5.44 -19.55 -5.09
CA GLU A 42 6.47 -19.68 -6.12
C GLU A 42 6.66 -18.32 -6.80
N ILE A 43 7.87 -17.76 -6.73
CA ILE A 43 8.20 -16.47 -7.36
C ILE A 43 9.25 -16.72 -8.44
N VAL A 44 8.89 -16.40 -9.68
CA VAL A 44 9.71 -16.55 -10.87
C VAL A 44 10.03 -15.18 -11.44
N PHE A 45 11.30 -14.94 -11.74
CA PHE A 45 11.77 -13.76 -12.44
C PHE A 45 12.38 -14.18 -13.76
N GLU A 46 11.82 -13.71 -14.87
CA GLU A 46 12.26 -14.09 -16.21
C GLU A 46 12.07 -12.94 -17.20
N ASP A 47 13.02 -12.79 -18.13
CA ASP A 47 12.90 -11.83 -19.24
C ASP A 47 12.00 -12.42 -20.33
N ASN A 48 11.05 -11.63 -20.84
CA ASN A 48 10.11 -12.02 -21.88
C ASN A 48 9.21 -13.22 -21.53
N ALA A 49 8.92 -13.44 -20.25
CA ALA A 49 8.03 -14.49 -19.77
C ALA A 49 6.62 -14.41 -20.40
N PHE A 50 6.17 -13.22 -20.81
CA PHE A 50 4.86 -13.02 -21.45
C PHE A 50 4.71 -13.81 -22.75
N LYS A 51 5.83 -14.11 -23.46
CA LYS A 51 5.81 -14.85 -24.74
C LYS A 51 5.40 -16.32 -24.59
N HIS A 52 5.46 -16.86 -23.37
CA HIS A 52 5.11 -18.24 -23.03
C HIS A 52 4.41 -18.31 -21.68
N ILE A 53 3.52 -17.36 -21.43
CA ILE A 53 2.81 -17.21 -20.15
C ILE A 53 2.03 -18.48 -19.76
N ASP A 54 1.50 -19.23 -20.74
CA ASP A 54 0.77 -20.48 -20.52
C ASP A 54 1.65 -21.60 -19.93
N ASP A 55 2.98 -21.55 -20.13
CA ASP A 55 3.92 -22.54 -19.56
C ASP A 55 4.02 -22.40 -18.03
N PHE A 56 3.74 -21.20 -17.51
CA PHE A 56 3.74 -20.95 -16.04
C PHE A 56 2.41 -21.28 -15.38
N PHE A 57 1.29 -21.26 -16.13
CA PHE A 57 -0.05 -21.31 -15.55
C PHE A 57 -0.96 -22.28 -16.33
N GLU A 58 -0.80 -23.58 -16.05
CA GLU A 58 -1.60 -24.62 -16.68
C GLU A 58 -3.11 -24.46 -16.43
N ASN A 59 -3.89 -24.52 -17.50
CA ASN A 59 -5.36 -24.46 -17.46
C ASN A 59 -5.94 -23.25 -16.69
N ALA A 60 -5.25 -22.09 -16.70
CA ALA A 60 -5.69 -20.89 -16.02
C ALA A 60 -6.81 -20.15 -16.76
N THR A 61 -7.62 -19.41 -16.01
CA THR A 61 -8.45 -18.31 -16.51
C THR A 61 -7.67 -17.02 -16.29
N TYR A 62 -7.40 -16.27 -17.34
CA TYR A 62 -6.69 -15.00 -17.27
C TYR A 62 -7.64 -13.83 -17.12
N LEU A 63 -7.35 -12.93 -16.16
CA LEU A 63 -8.03 -11.66 -16.00
C LEU A 63 -7.14 -10.55 -16.52
N VAL A 64 -7.62 -9.81 -17.52
CA VAL A 64 -6.93 -8.72 -18.23
C VAL A 64 -7.83 -7.50 -18.34
N ASP A 65 -7.24 -6.37 -18.72
CA ASP A 65 -7.93 -5.18 -19.21
C ASP A 65 -7.53 -4.88 -20.68
N GLU A 66 -7.93 -3.72 -21.19
CA GLU A 66 -7.59 -3.31 -22.55
C GLU A 66 -6.08 -3.14 -22.78
N ASN A 67 -5.35 -2.71 -21.73
CA ASN A 67 -3.91 -2.46 -21.82
C ASN A 67 -3.10 -3.74 -21.80
N THR A 68 -3.57 -4.77 -21.10
CA THR A 68 -2.83 -6.00 -20.81
C THR A 68 -3.28 -7.20 -21.65
N ALA A 69 -4.47 -7.13 -22.30
CA ALA A 69 -5.00 -8.21 -23.12
C ALA A 69 -4.04 -8.70 -24.23
N LYS A 70 -3.21 -7.80 -24.76
CA LYS A 70 -2.19 -8.11 -25.78
C LYS A 70 -1.04 -8.98 -25.27
N LEU A 71 -0.89 -9.14 -23.96
CA LEU A 71 0.15 -9.96 -23.33
C LEU A 71 -0.25 -11.43 -23.21
N VAL A 72 -1.52 -11.76 -23.53
CA VAL A 72 -2.07 -13.10 -23.40
C VAL A 72 -2.61 -13.55 -24.75
N GLU A 73 -1.92 -14.51 -25.40
CA GLU A 73 -2.34 -15.11 -26.68
C GLU A 73 -3.30 -16.30 -26.48
N THR A 74 -3.79 -16.51 -25.25
CA THR A 74 -4.68 -17.60 -24.88
C THR A 74 -6.06 -17.45 -25.53
N PRO A 75 -6.75 -18.57 -25.89
CA PRO A 75 -8.08 -18.52 -26.48
C PRO A 75 -9.06 -17.69 -25.63
N ALA A 76 -9.90 -16.89 -26.29
CA ALA A 76 -10.91 -16.03 -25.64
C ALA A 76 -11.79 -16.77 -24.61
N ALA A 77 -11.96 -18.09 -24.79
CA ALA A 77 -12.70 -18.93 -23.83
C ALA A 77 -12.07 -19.00 -22.44
N ARG A 78 -10.78 -18.70 -22.29
CA ARG A 78 -10.04 -18.70 -21.00
C ARG A 78 -9.60 -17.29 -20.58
N THR A 79 -10.09 -16.24 -21.24
CA THR A 79 -9.71 -14.86 -20.95
C THR A 79 -10.95 -14.08 -20.55
N ILE A 80 -10.89 -13.42 -19.38
CA ILE A 80 -11.87 -12.45 -18.89
C ILE A 80 -11.26 -11.08 -19.12
N LYS A 81 -11.88 -10.30 -20.00
CA LYS A 81 -11.49 -8.91 -20.26
C LYS A 81 -12.45 -7.98 -19.53
N LEU A 82 -11.91 -7.21 -18.58
CA LEU A 82 -12.66 -6.13 -17.93
C LEU A 82 -12.47 -4.83 -18.70
N GLU A 83 -13.55 -4.07 -18.80
CA GLU A 83 -13.58 -2.75 -19.41
C GLU A 83 -13.52 -1.67 -18.33
N GLY A 84 -12.81 -0.59 -18.60
CA GLY A 84 -12.72 0.58 -17.72
C GLY A 84 -11.87 1.67 -18.36
N SER A 85 -12.41 2.89 -18.46
CA SER A 85 -11.70 4.02 -19.07
C SER A 85 -11.50 5.12 -18.03
N PRO A 86 -10.28 5.60 -17.85
CA PRO A 86 -9.02 5.22 -18.50
C PRO A 86 -8.40 3.92 -17.94
N ARG A 87 -8.98 3.32 -16.88
CA ARG A 87 -8.52 2.07 -16.28
C ARG A 87 -9.63 1.36 -15.51
N VAL A 88 -9.45 0.07 -15.27
CA VAL A 88 -10.31 -0.74 -14.40
C VAL A 88 -10.06 -0.37 -12.93
N LEU A 89 -11.13 -0.14 -12.17
CA LEU A 89 -11.10 0.04 -10.71
C LEU A 89 -11.47 -1.26 -10.00
N ALA A 90 -10.85 -1.48 -8.82
CA ALA A 90 -11.12 -2.65 -7.99
C ALA A 90 -12.43 -2.46 -7.20
N THR A 91 -13.55 -2.60 -7.88
CA THR A 91 -14.91 -2.50 -7.33
C THR A 91 -15.53 -3.89 -7.12
N MET A 92 -16.52 -3.99 -6.22
CA MET A 92 -17.26 -5.24 -6.02
C MET A 92 -17.97 -5.70 -7.29
N GLU A 93 -18.49 -4.78 -8.10
CA GLU A 93 -19.09 -5.07 -9.41
C GLU A 93 -18.11 -5.80 -10.33
N ASN A 94 -16.87 -5.31 -10.45
CA ASN A 94 -15.83 -5.94 -11.27
C ASN A 94 -15.40 -7.31 -10.70
N VAL A 95 -15.43 -7.48 -9.38
CA VAL A 95 -15.19 -8.78 -8.72
C VAL A 95 -16.30 -9.78 -9.09
N GLU A 96 -17.56 -9.40 -8.98
CA GLU A 96 -18.71 -10.25 -9.34
C GLU A 96 -18.70 -10.59 -10.83
N LYS A 97 -18.38 -9.62 -11.69
CA LYS A 97 -18.24 -9.81 -13.13
C LYS A 97 -17.12 -10.80 -13.47
N ALA A 98 -15.97 -10.69 -12.80
CA ALA A 98 -14.87 -11.64 -12.96
C ALA A 98 -15.27 -13.03 -12.44
N MET A 99 -15.83 -13.12 -11.22
CA MET A 99 -16.23 -14.37 -10.57
C MET A 99 -17.21 -15.17 -11.43
N SER A 100 -18.20 -14.53 -12.05
CA SER A 100 -19.21 -15.19 -12.91
C SER A 100 -18.64 -15.84 -14.17
N GLN A 101 -17.43 -15.47 -14.58
CA GLN A 101 -16.78 -15.90 -15.80
C GLN A 101 -15.59 -16.87 -15.59
N ILE A 102 -15.24 -17.18 -14.32
CA ILE A 102 -14.15 -18.12 -14.00
C ILE A 102 -14.53 -19.52 -14.48
N LYS A 103 -13.69 -20.12 -15.34
CA LYS A 103 -13.93 -21.45 -15.94
C LYS A 103 -12.95 -22.53 -15.47
N SER A 104 -11.96 -22.15 -14.67
CA SER A 104 -10.87 -23.04 -14.21
C SER A 104 -10.71 -22.99 -12.70
N ASP A 105 -9.87 -23.85 -12.15
CA ASP A 105 -9.52 -23.83 -10.72
C ASP A 105 -8.44 -22.82 -10.37
N LEU A 106 -7.83 -22.19 -11.40
CA LEU A 106 -6.81 -21.16 -11.25
C LEU A 106 -7.22 -19.91 -12.02
N ILE A 107 -7.30 -18.77 -11.32
CA ILE A 107 -7.40 -17.45 -11.94
C ILE A 107 -6.04 -16.74 -11.87
N VAL A 108 -5.63 -16.12 -12.96
CA VAL A 108 -4.37 -15.37 -13.06
C VAL A 108 -4.68 -13.94 -13.44
N SER A 109 -4.29 -12.99 -12.59
CA SER A 109 -4.29 -11.58 -13.01
C SER A 109 -3.09 -11.28 -13.89
N VAL A 110 -3.31 -10.66 -15.04
CA VAL A 110 -2.24 -10.10 -15.89
C VAL A 110 -2.40 -8.59 -15.88
N GLY A 111 -1.71 -7.91 -14.95
CA GLY A 111 -1.89 -6.49 -14.74
C GLY A 111 -1.28 -5.96 -13.46
N SER A 112 -1.65 -4.74 -13.10
CA SER A 112 -1.23 -4.08 -11.87
C SER A 112 -2.20 -4.33 -10.69
N GLY A 113 -2.16 -3.50 -9.68
CA GLY A 113 -2.89 -3.68 -8.41
C GLY A 113 -4.39 -3.94 -8.55
N SER A 114 -5.11 -3.16 -9.37
CA SER A 114 -6.58 -3.31 -9.51
C SER A 114 -6.98 -4.69 -10.02
N LEU A 115 -6.36 -5.16 -11.11
CA LEU A 115 -6.65 -6.49 -11.65
C LEU A 115 -6.21 -7.60 -10.68
N THR A 116 -5.11 -7.38 -9.95
CA THR A 116 -4.64 -8.30 -8.90
C THR A 116 -5.66 -8.43 -7.78
N ASP A 117 -6.18 -7.34 -7.26
CA ASP A 117 -7.16 -7.35 -6.17
C ASP A 117 -8.50 -7.95 -6.61
N ILE A 118 -8.97 -7.62 -7.82
CA ILE A 118 -10.19 -8.21 -8.39
C ILE A 118 -10.04 -9.72 -8.52
N ALA A 119 -8.97 -10.20 -9.19
CA ALA A 119 -8.75 -11.64 -9.41
C ALA A 119 -8.58 -12.40 -8.10
N LYS A 120 -7.81 -11.84 -7.16
CA LYS A 120 -7.55 -12.40 -5.84
C LYS A 120 -8.84 -12.55 -5.03
N TYR A 121 -9.68 -11.52 -5.01
CA TYR A 121 -10.93 -11.55 -4.24
C TYR A 121 -12.00 -12.39 -4.93
N ALA A 122 -12.09 -12.35 -6.25
CA ALA A 122 -12.97 -13.26 -7.02
C ALA A 122 -12.59 -14.73 -6.80
N ALA A 123 -11.30 -15.07 -6.80
CA ALA A 123 -10.81 -16.40 -6.47
C ALA A 123 -11.22 -16.81 -5.05
N HIS A 124 -11.07 -15.91 -4.07
CA HIS A 124 -11.46 -16.14 -2.67
C HIS A 124 -12.94 -16.49 -2.55
N LEU A 125 -13.82 -15.67 -3.13
CA LEU A 125 -15.27 -15.86 -3.08
C LEU A 125 -15.73 -17.13 -3.83
N ALA A 126 -15.04 -17.47 -4.93
CA ALA A 126 -15.34 -18.65 -5.73
C ALA A 126 -14.69 -19.95 -5.19
N GLY A 127 -13.91 -19.89 -4.11
CA GLY A 127 -13.16 -21.05 -3.59
C GLY A 127 -12.09 -21.56 -4.57
N LYS A 128 -11.50 -20.69 -5.37
CA LYS A 128 -10.51 -21.00 -6.42
C LYS A 128 -9.10 -20.58 -5.99
N SER A 129 -8.11 -21.05 -6.75
CA SER A 129 -6.72 -20.66 -6.60
C SER A 129 -6.44 -19.35 -7.37
N PHE A 130 -5.46 -18.61 -6.90
CA PHE A 130 -4.99 -17.37 -7.50
C PHE A 130 -3.49 -17.42 -7.80
N SER A 131 -3.09 -16.78 -8.90
CA SER A 131 -1.71 -16.44 -9.25
C SER A 131 -1.70 -15.09 -9.97
N CYS A 132 -0.54 -14.46 -10.06
CA CYS A 132 -0.45 -13.17 -10.76
C CYS A 132 0.78 -13.06 -11.66
N PHE A 133 0.60 -12.27 -12.70
CA PHE A 133 1.61 -11.79 -13.62
C PHE A 133 1.61 -10.25 -13.56
N PRO A 134 2.38 -9.64 -12.63
CA PRO A 134 2.45 -8.20 -12.49
C PRO A 134 3.01 -7.54 -13.75
N THR A 135 2.34 -6.48 -14.22
CA THR A 135 2.80 -5.70 -15.38
C THR A 135 3.44 -4.37 -15.01
N ALA A 136 3.44 -4.02 -13.73
CA ALA A 136 4.13 -2.85 -13.18
C ALA A 136 4.46 -3.06 -11.70
N PRO A 137 5.58 -2.51 -11.19
CA PRO A 137 5.92 -2.54 -9.78
C PRO A 137 5.24 -1.35 -9.06
N SER A 138 3.91 -1.36 -8.95
CA SER A 138 3.12 -0.18 -8.55
C SER A 138 2.51 -0.23 -7.15
N VAL A 139 2.42 -1.43 -6.55
CA VAL A 139 1.82 -1.67 -5.21
C VAL A 139 2.39 -2.93 -4.59
N ASP A 140 2.23 -3.10 -3.29
CA ASP A 140 2.65 -4.30 -2.55
C ASP A 140 1.59 -5.43 -2.52
N GLY A 141 0.43 -5.22 -3.13
CA GLY A 141 -0.69 -6.15 -3.10
C GLY A 141 -0.46 -7.53 -3.72
N TYR A 142 0.62 -7.74 -4.49
CA TYR A 142 0.83 -8.98 -5.26
C TYR A 142 0.95 -10.24 -4.40
N THR A 143 1.58 -10.16 -3.24
CA THR A 143 1.82 -11.28 -2.32
C THR A 143 1.01 -11.22 -1.03
N SER A 144 0.18 -10.18 -0.87
CA SER A 144 -0.64 -9.99 0.33
C SER A 144 -1.85 -10.93 0.37
N CYS A 145 -2.27 -11.29 1.60
CA CYS A 145 -3.50 -12.06 1.88
C CYS A 145 -4.76 -11.20 1.89
N VAL A 146 -4.66 -9.93 1.48
CA VAL A 146 -5.80 -9.01 1.47
C VAL A 146 -5.99 -8.40 0.08
N ALA A 147 -7.20 -8.00 -0.24
CA ALA A 147 -7.57 -7.24 -1.42
C ALA A 147 -8.23 -5.92 -1.03
N ALA A 148 -7.84 -4.82 -1.68
CA ALA A 148 -8.38 -3.50 -1.43
C ALA A 148 -9.50 -3.19 -2.43
N ILE A 149 -10.74 -3.48 -2.04
CA ILE A 149 -11.93 -3.40 -2.90
C ILE A 149 -12.83 -2.24 -2.49
N LEU A 150 -13.39 -1.54 -3.46
CA LEU A 150 -14.49 -0.58 -3.27
C LEU A 150 -15.81 -1.35 -3.18
N VAL A 151 -16.45 -1.29 -2.02
CA VAL A 151 -17.75 -1.90 -1.74
C VAL A 151 -18.72 -0.80 -1.35
N ASN A 152 -19.75 -0.55 -2.15
CA ASN A 152 -20.72 0.54 -1.92
C ASN A 152 -20.04 1.92 -1.74
N GLY A 153 -18.96 2.16 -2.49
CA GLY A 153 -18.19 3.41 -2.42
C GLY A 153 -17.35 3.57 -1.14
N GLU A 154 -17.08 2.46 -0.41
CA GLU A 154 -16.16 2.45 0.72
C GLU A 154 -14.97 1.54 0.43
N LYS A 155 -13.75 2.04 0.67
CA LYS A 155 -12.52 1.25 0.51
C LYS A 155 -12.37 0.23 1.63
N THR A 156 -12.59 -1.02 1.30
CA THR A 156 -12.52 -2.15 2.23
C THR A 156 -11.25 -2.97 1.98
N THR A 157 -10.53 -3.31 3.05
CA THR A 157 -9.44 -4.30 2.99
C THR A 157 -10.01 -5.67 3.36
N ALA A 158 -10.37 -6.44 2.36
CA ALA A 158 -10.99 -7.75 2.53
C ALA A 158 -9.93 -8.86 2.62
N GLN A 159 -10.17 -9.87 3.46
CA GLN A 159 -9.36 -11.09 3.45
C GLN A 159 -9.53 -11.81 2.11
N ALA A 160 -8.43 -12.29 1.56
CA ALA A 160 -8.40 -12.94 0.26
C ALA A 160 -7.37 -14.09 0.24
N VAL A 161 -7.29 -14.79 -0.89
CA VAL A 161 -6.32 -15.86 -1.08
C VAL A 161 -4.93 -15.29 -1.40
N VAL A 162 -3.88 -15.93 -0.91
CA VAL A 162 -2.50 -15.65 -1.34
C VAL A 162 -2.23 -16.30 -2.70
N PRO A 163 -1.36 -15.74 -3.55
CA PRO A 163 -1.02 -16.35 -4.82
C PRO A 163 -0.27 -17.67 -4.62
N LYS A 164 -0.53 -18.65 -5.50
CA LYS A 164 0.32 -19.84 -5.61
C LYS A 164 1.63 -19.51 -6.30
N LYS A 165 1.58 -18.66 -7.34
CA LYS A 165 2.73 -18.27 -8.15
C LYS A 165 2.65 -16.80 -8.54
N VAL A 166 3.80 -16.14 -8.52
CA VAL A 166 4.01 -14.78 -9.07
C VAL A 166 5.08 -14.88 -10.14
N VAL A 167 4.73 -14.56 -11.37
CA VAL A 167 5.69 -14.51 -12.49
C VAL A 167 5.98 -13.06 -12.82
N VAL A 168 7.22 -12.66 -12.63
CA VAL A 168 7.71 -11.30 -12.83
C VAL A 168 8.50 -11.24 -14.14
N ASP A 169 7.94 -10.59 -15.14
CA ASP A 169 8.62 -10.32 -16.40
C ASP A 169 9.39 -9.00 -16.31
N MET A 170 10.72 -9.11 -16.27
CA MET A 170 11.59 -7.94 -16.10
C MET A 170 11.56 -6.99 -17.31
N THR A 171 11.23 -7.49 -18.50
CA THR A 171 11.07 -6.67 -19.70
C THR A 171 9.82 -5.82 -19.59
N ILE A 172 8.68 -6.44 -19.25
CA ILE A 172 7.40 -5.75 -19.07
C ILE A 172 7.49 -4.70 -17.94
N LEU A 173 8.08 -5.06 -16.79
CA LEU A 173 8.20 -4.12 -15.67
C LEU A 173 9.03 -2.88 -16.01
N SER A 174 10.12 -3.05 -16.78
CA SER A 174 10.98 -1.93 -17.18
C SER A 174 10.30 -0.99 -18.17
N GLU A 175 9.31 -1.48 -18.92
CA GLU A 175 8.52 -0.73 -19.89
C GLU A 175 7.18 -0.19 -19.31
N ALA A 176 6.90 -0.46 -18.03
CA ALA A 176 5.68 -0.01 -17.38
C ALA A 176 5.48 1.51 -17.52
N PRO A 177 4.24 2.02 -17.60
CA PRO A 177 3.96 3.45 -17.60
C PRO A 177 4.64 4.17 -16.43
N ILE A 178 5.19 5.35 -16.68
CA ILE A 178 5.99 6.09 -15.69
C ILE A 178 5.21 6.36 -14.40
N ASP A 179 3.92 6.63 -14.49
CA ASP A 179 3.08 6.88 -13.32
C ASP A 179 2.89 5.63 -12.45
N LEU A 180 3.01 4.43 -13.01
CA LEU A 180 3.00 3.18 -12.24
C LEU A 180 4.34 2.93 -11.55
N LEU A 181 5.46 3.37 -12.12
CA LEU A 181 6.77 3.38 -11.44
C LEU A 181 6.77 4.40 -10.29
N ARG A 182 6.27 5.62 -10.53
CA ARG A 182 6.07 6.64 -9.50
C ARG A 182 5.18 6.13 -8.37
N ALA A 183 4.08 5.44 -8.72
CA ALA A 183 3.18 4.83 -7.73
C ALA A 183 3.88 3.78 -6.85
N GLY A 184 4.73 2.93 -7.44
CA GLY A 184 5.51 1.96 -6.67
C GLY A 184 6.48 2.59 -5.69
N ILE A 185 7.17 3.66 -6.11
CA ILE A 185 8.04 4.45 -5.22
C ILE A 185 7.21 5.07 -4.09
N GLY A 186 6.05 5.64 -4.40
CA GLY A 186 5.16 6.23 -3.40
C GLY A 186 4.63 5.21 -2.39
N ASP A 187 4.25 4.03 -2.86
CA ASP A 187 3.77 2.95 -1.98
C ASP A 187 4.89 2.42 -1.06
N ILE A 188 6.14 2.32 -1.57
CA ILE A 188 7.28 1.89 -0.75
C ILE A 188 7.73 2.97 0.24
N ALA A 189 7.73 4.25 -0.14
CA ALA A 189 8.07 5.35 0.76
C ALA A 189 7.17 5.39 2.00
N ALA A 190 5.90 5.04 1.83
CA ALA A 190 4.90 4.95 2.90
C ALA A 190 5.24 3.94 4.01
N LYS A 191 6.10 2.95 3.75
CA LYS A 191 6.45 1.93 4.76
C LYS A 191 7.19 2.52 5.95
N VAL A 192 7.88 3.65 5.76
CA VAL A 192 8.54 4.39 6.84
C VAL A 192 7.49 5.03 7.77
N THR A 193 6.51 5.74 7.22
CA THR A 193 5.45 6.37 8.01
C THR A 193 4.52 5.35 8.65
N ALA A 194 4.21 4.25 7.94
CA ALA A 194 3.46 3.13 8.49
C ALA A 194 4.20 2.50 9.70
N ARG A 195 5.52 2.36 9.62
CA ARG A 195 6.36 1.89 10.74
C ARG A 195 6.27 2.83 11.92
N LEU A 196 6.40 4.14 11.71
CA LEU A 196 6.30 5.14 12.77
C LEU A 196 4.92 5.11 13.44
N ASP A 197 3.85 5.01 12.67
CA ASP A 197 2.49 4.90 13.19
C ASP A 197 2.25 3.59 13.97
N TRP A 198 2.87 2.50 13.53
CA TRP A 198 2.75 1.25 14.28
C TRP A 198 3.52 1.29 15.61
N MET A 199 4.72 1.90 15.63
CA MET A 199 5.45 2.18 16.87
C MET A 199 4.66 3.12 17.78
N LEU A 200 4.08 4.19 17.22
CA LEU A 200 3.23 5.14 17.97
C LEU A 200 2.04 4.43 18.61
N SER A 201 1.32 3.63 17.84
CA SER A 201 0.17 2.86 18.34
C SER A 201 0.56 1.88 19.45
N ASN A 202 1.71 1.23 19.32
CA ASN A 202 2.25 0.38 20.39
C ASN A 202 2.49 1.17 21.67
N LEU A 203 3.09 2.38 21.60
CA LEU A 203 3.35 3.22 22.75
C LEU A 203 2.08 3.79 23.40
N LEU A 204 1.11 4.22 22.57
CA LEU A 204 -0.08 4.92 23.06
C LEU A 204 -1.14 3.97 23.60
N ILE A 205 -1.37 2.85 22.92
CA ILE A 205 -2.51 1.95 23.21
C ILE A 205 -2.10 0.49 23.39
N GLY A 206 -0.79 0.18 23.36
CA GLY A 206 -0.28 -1.19 23.56
C GLY A 206 -0.55 -2.14 22.37
N GLU A 207 -0.79 -1.61 21.15
CA GLU A 207 -0.97 -2.47 19.98
C GLU A 207 0.29 -3.31 19.73
N PRO A 208 0.16 -4.64 19.58
CA PRO A 208 1.32 -5.51 19.35
C PRO A 208 2.06 -5.14 18.06
N ILE A 209 3.39 -4.98 18.14
CA ILE A 209 4.26 -4.68 17.01
C ILE A 209 5.14 -5.89 16.68
N CYS A 210 5.38 -6.14 15.40
CA CYS A 210 6.22 -7.22 14.91
C CYS A 210 7.50 -6.65 14.28
N GLU A 211 8.62 -6.76 15.02
CA GLU A 211 9.93 -6.30 14.54
C GLU A 211 10.42 -7.12 13.34
N PHE A 212 10.07 -8.40 13.30
CA PHE A 212 10.43 -9.28 12.18
C PHE A 212 10.02 -8.67 10.82
N ALA A 213 8.79 -8.16 10.70
CA ALA A 213 8.30 -7.58 9.44
C ALA A 213 9.12 -6.35 9.00
N TRP A 214 9.57 -5.53 9.97
CA TRP A 214 10.42 -4.38 9.69
C TRP A 214 11.83 -4.80 9.28
N ASP A 215 12.43 -5.74 10.01
CA ASP A 215 13.80 -6.21 9.76
C ASP A 215 13.95 -6.86 8.36
N GLN A 216 12.88 -7.51 7.84
CA GLN A 216 12.89 -8.08 6.49
C GLN A 216 12.86 -7.02 5.39
N LEU A 217 12.37 -5.82 5.67
CA LEU A 217 12.13 -4.78 4.67
C LEU A 217 13.18 -3.67 4.71
N ARG A 218 13.62 -3.28 5.90
CA ARG A 218 14.33 -2.03 6.21
C ARG A 218 15.52 -1.74 5.30
N ASP A 219 16.42 -2.72 5.13
CA ASP A 219 17.70 -2.49 4.45
C ASP A 219 17.51 -2.34 2.92
N GLU A 220 16.64 -3.13 2.31
CA GLU A 220 16.29 -3.01 0.89
C GLU A 220 15.40 -1.80 0.61
N LEU A 221 14.52 -1.44 1.55
CA LEU A 221 13.73 -0.21 1.49
C LEU A 221 14.63 1.03 1.39
N GLU A 222 15.67 1.10 2.24
CA GLU A 222 16.63 2.19 2.24
C GLU A 222 17.30 2.33 0.86
N VAL A 223 17.73 1.23 0.25
CA VAL A 223 18.37 1.23 -1.07
C VAL A 223 17.40 1.64 -2.17
N VAL A 224 16.13 1.22 -2.12
CA VAL A 224 15.14 1.59 -3.14
C VAL A 224 14.80 3.07 -3.09
N LEU A 225 14.70 3.64 -1.89
CA LEU A 225 14.47 5.07 -1.73
C LEU A 225 15.63 5.90 -2.33
N ASP A 226 16.89 5.49 -2.09
CA ASP A 226 18.07 6.12 -2.69
C ASP A 226 18.14 5.94 -4.23
N ASP A 227 17.57 4.85 -4.75
CA ASP A 227 17.54 4.50 -6.18
C ASP A 227 16.32 5.07 -6.95
N SER A 228 15.48 5.92 -6.35
CA SER A 228 14.22 6.40 -6.94
C SER A 228 14.39 6.97 -8.36
N GLU A 229 15.40 7.83 -8.61
CA GLU A 229 15.71 8.37 -9.92
C GLU A 229 16.13 7.26 -10.93
N ARG A 230 16.83 6.24 -10.46
CA ARG A 230 17.22 5.10 -11.31
C ARG A 230 16.01 4.23 -11.68
N VAL A 231 15.01 4.13 -10.80
CA VAL A 231 13.73 3.51 -11.12
C VAL A 231 13.02 4.28 -12.22
N LEU A 232 12.93 5.61 -12.07
CA LEU A 232 12.25 6.49 -13.03
C LEU A 232 12.98 6.53 -14.40
N SER A 233 14.30 6.39 -14.40
CA SER A 233 15.08 6.22 -15.63
C SER A 233 15.04 4.79 -16.22
N ARG A 234 14.19 3.91 -15.66
CA ARG A 234 13.95 2.54 -16.14
C ARG A 234 15.17 1.63 -16.04
N SER A 235 16.09 1.87 -15.10
CA SER A 235 17.18 0.93 -14.82
C SER A 235 16.58 -0.43 -14.42
N LYS A 236 16.82 -1.47 -15.21
CA LYS A 236 16.29 -2.82 -14.95
C LYS A 236 16.62 -3.29 -13.52
N GLU A 237 17.83 -3.00 -13.05
CA GLU A 237 18.27 -3.36 -11.70
C GLU A 237 17.42 -2.64 -10.63
N ALA A 238 17.20 -1.33 -10.79
CA ALA A 238 16.44 -0.53 -9.83
C ALA A 238 14.94 -0.89 -9.84
N VAL A 239 14.34 -1.08 -11.02
CA VAL A 239 12.96 -1.52 -11.19
C VAL A 239 12.74 -2.91 -10.57
N LEU A 240 13.68 -3.83 -10.79
CA LEU A 240 13.63 -5.17 -10.19
C LEU A 240 13.73 -5.11 -8.67
N ARG A 241 14.60 -4.24 -8.13
CA ARG A 241 14.74 -4.03 -6.69
C ARG A 241 13.45 -3.47 -6.10
N LEU A 242 12.83 -2.47 -6.75
CA LEU A 242 11.53 -1.94 -6.34
C LEU A 242 10.48 -3.07 -6.29
N MET A 243 10.36 -3.88 -7.35
CA MET A 243 9.42 -5.00 -7.38
C MET A 243 9.68 -5.99 -6.25
N ASN A 244 10.93 -6.34 -6.00
CA ASN A 244 11.31 -7.27 -4.94
C ASN A 244 10.89 -6.74 -3.54
N VAL A 245 11.10 -5.44 -3.26
CA VAL A 245 10.71 -4.83 -1.97
C VAL A 245 9.19 -4.76 -1.82
N LEU A 246 8.44 -4.49 -2.90
CA LEU A 246 6.99 -4.57 -2.92
C LEU A 246 6.48 -5.99 -2.62
N LEU A 247 7.11 -7.03 -3.19
CA LEU A 247 6.76 -8.42 -2.90
C LEU A 247 7.04 -8.78 -1.43
N VAL A 248 8.16 -8.34 -0.86
CA VAL A 248 8.49 -8.52 0.56
C VAL A 248 7.47 -7.80 1.45
N SER A 249 7.07 -6.57 1.10
CA SER A 249 6.04 -5.82 1.83
C SER A 249 4.71 -6.56 1.87
N GLY A 250 4.22 -7.02 0.73
CA GLY A 250 2.99 -7.81 0.65
C GLY A 250 3.08 -9.14 1.42
N LEU A 251 4.24 -9.80 1.39
CA LEU A 251 4.47 -11.02 2.17
C LEU A 251 4.45 -10.73 3.68
N ASN A 252 4.98 -9.59 4.12
CA ASN A 252 4.91 -9.15 5.52
C ASN A 252 3.47 -8.92 5.98
N ILE A 253 2.60 -8.35 5.14
CA ILE A 253 1.15 -8.24 5.42
C ILE A 253 0.57 -9.64 5.69
N THR A 254 0.92 -10.61 4.86
CA THR A 254 0.44 -11.99 4.99
C THR A 254 0.97 -12.68 6.25
N ILE A 255 2.26 -12.54 6.55
CA ILE A 255 2.90 -13.13 7.73
C ILE A 255 2.33 -12.54 9.03
N VAL A 256 2.13 -11.24 9.08
CA VAL A 256 1.55 -10.55 10.26
C VAL A 256 0.04 -10.76 10.36
N GLY A 257 -0.63 -11.02 9.23
CA GLY A 257 -2.09 -11.24 9.14
C GLY A 257 -2.92 -9.96 9.12
N ASN A 258 -2.29 -8.81 8.96
CA ASN A 258 -2.96 -7.52 8.79
C ASN A 258 -2.03 -6.51 8.08
N SER A 259 -2.58 -5.37 7.67
CA SER A 259 -1.84 -4.36 6.89
C SER A 259 -0.98 -3.38 7.72
N ARG A 260 -0.82 -3.58 9.04
CA ARG A 260 0.01 -2.68 9.88
C ARG A 260 1.45 -2.50 9.40
N PRO A 261 2.15 -3.53 8.91
CA PRO A 261 3.52 -3.36 8.40
C PRO A 261 3.62 -2.37 7.22
N ALA A 262 2.52 -2.15 6.51
CA ALA A 262 2.52 -1.43 5.24
C ALA A 262 1.62 -0.19 5.22
N SER A 263 0.83 0.09 6.26
CA SER A 263 -0.24 1.08 6.19
C SER A 263 -0.44 1.79 7.53
N GLY A 264 -0.35 3.11 7.51
CA GLY A 264 -0.58 4.04 8.62
C GLY A 264 -1.52 5.19 8.20
N ALA A 265 -1.25 6.40 8.68
CA ALA A 265 -2.00 7.62 8.36
C ALA A 265 -2.00 7.95 6.86
N GLU A 266 -0.89 7.71 6.18
CA GLU A 266 -0.73 7.93 4.75
C GLU A 266 -1.76 7.15 3.93
N HIS A 267 -2.05 5.91 4.31
CA HIS A 267 -3.10 5.12 3.66
C HIS A 267 -4.51 5.56 4.05
N LEU A 268 -4.71 6.08 5.26
CA LEU A 268 -6.01 6.66 5.63
C LEU A 268 -6.32 7.88 4.75
N ILE A 269 -5.34 8.75 4.53
CA ILE A 269 -5.46 9.90 3.63
C ILE A 269 -5.73 9.44 2.19
N SER A 270 -4.96 8.48 1.68
CA SER A 270 -5.14 7.90 0.35
C SER A 270 -6.54 7.30 0.16
N HIS A 271 -6.98 6.47 1.11
CA HIS A 271 -8.30 5.83 1.01
C HIS A 271 -9.44 6.84 1.11
N THR A 272 -9.30 7.90 1.93
CA THR A 272 -10.29 8.98 2.01
C THR A 272 -10.39 9.71 0.67
N LEU A 273 -9.24 9.98 0.02
CA LEU A 273 -9.17 10.60 -1.30
C LEU A 273 -9.80 9.69 -2.38
N GLU A 274 -9.47 8.40 -2.40
CA GLU A 274 -10.04 7.44 -3.35
C GLU A 274 -11.56 7.31 -3.20
N MET A 275 -12.06 7.26 -1.96
CA MET A 275 -13.51 7.23 -1.69
C MET A 275 -14.21 8.53 -2.09
N TYR A 276 -13.55 9.68 -1.94
CA TYR A 276 -14.10 10.96 -2.40
C TYR A 276 -14.26 10.97 -3.93
N HIS A 277 -13.23 10.58 -4.68
CA HIS A 277 -13.32 10.49 -6.14
C HIS A 277 -14.45 9.53 -6.58
N GLU A 278 -14.58 8.39 -5.91
CA GLU A 278 -15.70 7.47 -6.16
C GLU A 278 -17.06 8.14 -5.94
N ALA A 279 -17.19 8.92 -4.85
CA ALA A 279 -18.44 9.60 -4.50
C ALA A 279 -18.87 10.65 -5.56
N ILE A 280 -17.89 11.24 -6.26
CA ILE A 280 -18.15 12.21 -7.35
C ILE A 280 -18.05 11.60 -8.75
N ASN A 281 -17.93 10.25 -8.85
CA ASN A 281 -17.76 9.50 -10.10
C ASN A 281 -16.53 9.93 -10.92
N GLU A 282 -15.44 10.25 -10.25
CA GLU A 282 -14.14 10.56 -10.87
C GLU A 282 -13.13 9.44 -10.63
N ILE A 283 -12.14 9.36 -11.51
CA ILE A 283 -11.04 8.39 -11.36
C ILE A 283 -9.98 8.98 -10.42
N PRO A 284 -9.71 8.33 -9.27
CA PRO A 284 -8.68 8.81 -8.35
C PRO A 284 -7.27 8.71 -8.97
N PRO A 285 -6.24 9.37 -8.44
CA PRO A 285 -4.85 9.08 -8.79
C PRO A 285 -4.53 7.58 -8.61
N PHE A 286 -3.44 7.07 -9.18
CA PHE A 286 -3.00 5.71 -8.88
C PHE A 286 -2.75 5.56 -7.38
N HIS A 287 -3.11 4.41 -6.81
CA HIS A 287 -3.06 4.17 -5.36
C HIS A 287 -1.74 4.63 -4.72
N GLY A 288 -0.60 4.20 -5.25
CA GLY A 288 0.69 4.59 -4.70
C GLY A 288 1.00 6.10 -4.82
N LEU A 289 0.39 6.82 -5.78
CA LEU A 289 0.48 8.28 -5.86
C LEU A 289 -0.37 8.95 -4.77
N SER A 290 -1.58 8.47 -4.54
CA SER A 290 -2.43 8.93 -3.42
C SER A 290 -1.77 8.63 -2.08
N VAL A 291 -1.11 7.47 -1.95
CA VAL A 291 -0.33 7.09 -0.77
C VAL A 291 0.90 8.00 -0.59
N ALA A 292 1.57 8.40 -1.68
CA ALA A 292 2.67 9.36 -1.62
C ALA A 292 2.23 10.73 -1.09
N MET A 293 1.06 11.22 -1.51
CA MET A 293 0.46 12.44 -0.94
C MET A 293 0.22 12.27 0.57
N GLY A 294 -0.35 11.14 0.97
CA GLY A 294 -0.54 10.80 2.38
C GLY A 294 0.78 10.71 3.15
N THR A 295 1.84 10.15 2.54
CA THR A 295 3.19 10.06 3.14
C THR A 295 3.78 11.44 3.37
N TYR A 296 3.67 12.34 2.41
CA TYR A 296 4.09 13.75 2.55
C TYR A 296 3.41 14.40 3.76
N VAL A 297 2.09 14.31 3.86
CA VAL A 297 1.31 14.85 4.99
C VAL A 297 1.72 14.20 6.32
N THR A 298 1.91 12.88 6.33
CA THR A 298 2.27 12.14 7.55
C THR A 298 3.67 12.49 8.05
N LEU A 299 4.64 12.71 7.16
CA LEU A 299 5.98 13.20 7.54
C LEU A 299 5.90 14.59 8.19
N LYS A 300 5.11 15.50 7.62
CA LYS A 300 4.86 16.82 8.19
C LYS A 300 4.17 16.73 9.57
N ALA A 301 3.25 15.78 9.74
CA ALA A 301 2.62 15.52 11.04
C ALA A 301 3.64 15.07 12.09
N TYR A 302 4.58 14.18 11.71
CA TYR A 302 5.67 13.77 12.59
C TYR A 302 6.67 14.91 12.87
N ARG A 303 6.94 15.78 11.89
CA ARG A 303 7.75 16.98 12.11
C ARG A 303 7.17 17.83 13.24
N VAL A 304 5.85 18.05 13.29
CA VAL A 304 5.19 18.77 14.40
C VAL A 304 5.44 18.09 15.74
N ILE A 305 5.53 16.77 15.79
CA ILE A 305 5.80 16.04 17.04
C ILE A 305 7.27 16.17 17.46
N PHE A 306 8.21 16.17 16.52
CA PHE A 306 9.66 16.12 16.82
C PHE A 306 10.33 17.49 16.87
N GLU A 307 9.77 18.49 16.23
CA GLU A 307 10.30 19.83 16.13
C GLU A 307 9.37 20.84 16.84
N ASP A 308 9.90 22.02 17.18
CA ASP A 308 9.12 23.06 17.84
C ASP A 308 8.33 23.89 16.83
N VAL A 309 7.38 23.24 16.13
CA VAL A 309 6.52 23.92 15.15
C VAL A 309 5.41 24.67 15.88
N ARG A 310 5.28 25.97 15.59
CA ARG A 310 4.29 26.85 16.21
C ARG A 310 2.90 26.65 15.60
N LEU A 311 2.09 25.78 16.21
CA LEU A 311 0.69 25.59 15.86
C LEU A 311 -0.23 26.13 16.96
N LYS A 312 -1.41 26.63 16.55
CA LYS A 312 -2.48 26.98 17.49
C LYS A 312 -3.19 25.73 17.97
N ARG A 313 -3.37 25.61 19.29
CA ARG A 313 -4.17 24.54 19.87
C ARG A 313 -5.66 24.88 19.75
N THR A 314 -6.31 24.24 18.79
CA THR A 314 -7.77 24.37 18.56
C THR A 314 -8.31 22.97 18.27
N CYS A 315 -9.12 22.46 19.18
CA CYS A 315 -9.70 21.12 19.02
C CYS A 315 -10.71 21.12 17.86
N LEU A 316 -10.76 20.02 17.13
CA LEU A 316 -11.79 19.76 16.14
C LEU A 316 -13.00 19.18 16.85
N THR A 317 -14.18 19.83 16.73
CA THR A 317 -15.39 19.30 17.36
C THR A 317 -16.01 18.17 16.55
N ASN A 318 -16.83 17.32 17.19
CA ASN A 318 -17.55 16.26 16.51
C ASN A 318 -18.54 16.81 15.48
N GLU A 319 -19.16 17.97 15.73
CA GLU A 319 -20.05 18.64 14.79
C GLU A 319 -19.30 19.13 13.55
N GLU A 320 -18.12 19.73 13.73
CA GLU A 320 -17.27 20.15 12.61
C GLU A 320 -16.84 18.94 11.77
N ARG A 321 -16.39 17.86 12.43
CA ARG A 321 -15.98 16.60 11.81
C ARG A 321 -17.12 15.97 11.03
N PHE A 322 -18.30 15.85 11.66
CA PHE A 322 -19.49 15.30 11.02
C PHE A 322 -19.91 16.10 9.80
N ARG A 323 -19.83 17.43 9.86
CA ARG A 323 -20.15 18.31 8.72
C ARG A 323 -19.21 18.03 7.54
N VAL A 324 -17.90 17.98 7.77
CA VAL A 324 -16.93 17.69 6.70
C VAL A 324 -17.14 16.29 6.12
N LEU A 325 -17.40 15.29 6.95
CA LEU A 325 -17.74 13.94 6.50
C LEU A 325 -19.01 13.91 5.65
N SER A 326 -20.04 14.67 6.06
CA SER A 326 -21.30 14.76 5.31
C SER A 326 -21.13 15.45 3.98
N ASP A 327 -20.30 16.50 3.90
CA ASP A 327 -19.96 17.18 2.66
C ASP A 327 -19.23 16.25 1.68
N PHE A 328 -18.39 15.33 2.17
CA PHE A 328 -17.60 14.41 1.35
C PHE A 328 -18.40 13.16 0.92
N PHE A 329 -19.19 12.59 1.82
CA PHE A 329 -19.73 11.24 1.66
C PHE A 329 -21.23 11.10 1.87
N GLY A 330 -21.92 12.20 2.23
CA GLY A 330 -23.32 12.18 2.66
C GLY A 330 -23.51 11.74 4.10
N GLU A 331 -24.69 12.06 4.69
CA GLU A 331 -24.96 11.86 6.12
C GLU A 331 -24.89 10.41 6.58
N GLU A 332 -25.31 9.45 5.76
CA GLU A 332 -25.32 8.03 6.14
C GLU A 332 -23.91 7.50 6.38
N LYS A 333 -22.99 7.73 5.42
CA LYS A 333 -21.59 7.35 5.57
C LYS A 333 -20.91 8.16 6.68
N ALA A 334 -21.24 9.45 6.81
CA ALA A 334 -20.72 10.29 7.88
C ALA A 334 -21.03 9.72 9.28
N LYS A 335 -22.27 9.27 9.53
CA LYS A 335 -22.66 8.60 10.78
C LYS A 335 -21.85 7.34 11.04
N ARG A 336 -21.61 6.53 10.00
CA ARG A 336 -20.80 5.29 10.12
C ARG A 336 -19.36 5.61 10.47
N PHE A 337 -18.72 6.59 9.82
CA PHE A 337 -17.36 7.00 10.10
C PHE A 337 -17.21 7.63 11.48
N MET A 338 -18.18 8.42 11.94
CA MET A 338 -18.20 8.91 13.32
C MET A 338 -18.27 7.76 14.34
N ASN A 339 -19.10 6.76 14.10
CA ASN A 339 -19.17 5.57 14.95
C ASN A 339 -17.85 4.78 14.99
N LEU A 340 -17.09 4.72 13.87
CA LEU A 340 -15.76 4.11 13.85
C LEU A 340 -14.76 4.94 14.65
N TYR A 341 -14.81 6.26 14.51
CA TYR A 341 -13.96 7.18 15.25
C TYR A 341 -14.19 7.08 16.77
N GLU A 342 -15.45 7.05 17.22
CA GLU A 342 -15.84 6.95 18.64
C GLU A 342 -15.44 5.61 19.29
N ARG A 343 -15.22 4.56 18.50
CA ARG A 343 -14.74 3.26 19.01
C ARG A 343 -13.22 3.18 19.16
N LYS A 344 -12.48 4.18 18.69
CA LYS A 344 -11.03 4.19 18.84
C LYS A 344 -10.62 4.12 20.29
N ILE A 345 -9.59 3.34 20.55
CA ILE A 345 -8.99 3.28 21.88
C ILE A 345 -8.22 4.59 22.10
N GLU A 346 -8.66 5.35 23.09
CA GLU A 346 -7.93 6.55 23.51
C GLU A 346 -6.80 6.19 24.49
N PRO A 347 -5.60 6.77 24.32
CA PRO A 347 -4.52 6.59 25.29
C PRO A 347 -4.92 7.23 26.63
N LYS A 348 -4.69 6.50 27.72
CA LYS A 348 -4.97 6.99 29.06
C LYS A 348 -4.08 8.17 29.46
N GLN A 349 -2.87 8.21 28.94
CA GLN A 349 -1.87 9.25 29.17
C GLN A 349 -0.93 9.32 27.95
N ILE A 350 -0.59 10.53 27.53
CA ILE A 350 0.37 10.76 26.43
C ILE A 350 1.66 11.31 27.05
N ASP A 351 2.71 10.49 27.00
CA ASP A 351 4.09 10.92 27.30
C ASP A 351 4.79 11.28 25.98
N LEU A 352 4.69 12.55 25.59
CA LEU A 352 5.30 13.04 24.34
C LEU A 352 6.82 12.90 24.33
N ASP A 353 7.50 13.02 25.47
CA ASP A 353 8.94 12.87 25.53
C ASP A 353 9.36 11.41 25.31
N HIS A 354 8.57 10.46 25.80
CA HIS A 354 8.79 9.06 25.49
C HIS A 354 8.52 8.74 24.01
N VAL A 355 7.42 9.26 23.45
CA VAL A 355 7.12 9.15 22.00
C VAL A 355 8.29 9.71 21.17
N ARG A 356 8.75 10.92 21.46
CA ARG A 356 9.88 11.55 20.76
C ARG A 356 11.15 10.71 20.85
N ARG A 357 11.57 10.31 22.04
CA ARG A 357 12.79 9.49 22.22
C ARG A 357 12.74 8.17 21.46
N THR A 358 11.57 7.55 21.36
CA THR A 358 11.43 6.22 20.75
C THR A 358 11.33 6.29 19.23
N LEU A 359 10.58 7.23 18.67
CA LEU A 359 10.30 7.27 17.24
C LEU A 359 11.32 8.10 16.44
N LYS A 360 11.89 9.16 17.05
CA LYS A 360 12.77 10.10 16.38
C LYS A 360 13.97 9.45 15.68
N PRO A 361 14.65 8.44 16.24
CA PRO A 361 15.77 7.78 15.54
C PRO A 361 15.36 7.14 14.20
N THR A 362 14.18 6.52 14.12
CA THR A 362 13.67 5.95 12.86
C THR A 362 13.28 7.06 11.90
N TYR A 363 12.60 8.10 12.38
CA TYR A 363 12.24 9.27 11.58
C TYR A 363 13.48 9.94 10.94
N GLU A 364 14.48 10.30 11.74
CA GLU A 364 15.69 10.98 11.27
C GLU A 364 16.49 10.12 10.28
N LYS A 365 16.57 8.81 10.53
CA LYS A 365 17.27 7.90 9.62
C LYS A 365 16.71 7.90 8.20
N PHE A 366 15.39 7.99 8.06
CA PHE A 366 14.72 7.83 6.76
C PHE A 366 14.18 9.14 6.17
N LEU A 367 14.15 10.25 6.93
CA LEU A 367 13.52 11.49 6.52
C LEU A 367 14.03 11.98 5.16
N GLU A 368 15.31 12.21 5.03
CA GLU A 368 15.94 12.73 3.80
C GLU A 368 15.69 11.80 2.60
N LYS A 369 15.76 10.49 2.81
CA LYS A 369 15.54 9.49 1.75
C LYS A 369 14.09 9.50 1.26
N VAL A 370 13.13 9.58 2.19
CA VAL A 370 11.71 9.64 1.82
C VAL A 370 11.38 10.96 1.16
N GLU A 371 11.91 12.09 1.66
CA GLU A 371 11.72 13.41 1.04
C GLU A 371 12.30 13.43 -0.38
N SER A 372 13.51 12.92 -0.61
CA SER A 372 14.11 12.81 -1.95
C SER A 372 13.30 11.90 -2.89
N ALA A 373 12.77 10.77 -2.38
CA ALA A 373 11.92 9.88 -3.18
C ALA A 373 10.59 10.55 -3.55
N LEU A 374 9.97 11.30 -2.64
CA LEU A 374 8.74 12.07 -2.89
C LEU A 374 8.98 13.23 -3.89
N GLU A 375 10.13 13.88 -3.80
CA GLU A 375 10.55 14.89 -4.77
C GLU A 375 10.75 14.26 -6.17
N ALA A 376 11.48 13.15 -6.27
CA ALA A 376 11.70 12.43 -7.52
C ALA A 376 10.39 12.08 -8.23
N ILE A 377 9.38 11.66 -7.50
CA ILE A 377 8.04 11.38 -8.04
C ILE A 377 7.16 12.64 -8.16
N ARG A 378 7.68 13.82 -7.87
CA ARG A 378 6.99 15.12 -7.97
C ARG A 378 5.67 15.15 -7.21
N VAL A 379 5.70 14.76 -5.94
CA VAL A 379 4.48 14.67 -5.12
C VAL A 379 3.72 15.99 -5.00
N GLU A 380 4.43 17.12 -5.02
CA GLU A 380 3.84 18.46 -4.94
C GLU A 380 2.94 18.77 -6.15
N GLU A 381 3.28 18.26 -7.34
CA GLU A 381 2.44 18.43 -8.54
C GLU A 381 1.08 17.71 -8.38
N LEU A 382 1.02 16.62 -7.59
CA LEU A 382 -0.23 15.92 -7.32
C LEU A 382 -1.18 16.78 -6.47
N PHE A 383 -0.65 17.54 -5.53
CA PHE A 383 -1.44 18.46 -4.71
C PHE A 383 -1.99 19.64 -5.52
N ALA A 384 -1.29 20.08 -6.57
CA ALA A 384 -1.72 21.19 -7.42
C ALA A 384 -3.06 20.94 -8.14
N SER A 385 -3.51 19.68 -8.18
CA SER A 385 -4.83 19.29 -8.71
C SER A 385 -5.99 19.57 -7.73
N TYR A 386 -5.71 20.01 -6.51
CA TYR A 386 -6.70 20.20 -5.45
C TYR A 386 -6.59 21.57 -4.81
N GLU A 387 -7.74 22.16 -4.47
CA GLU A 387 -7.77 23.40 -3.69
C GLU A 387 -7.24 23.15 -2.26
N PRO A 388 -6.49 24.11 -1.67
CA PRO A 388 -5.94 23.97 -0.33
C PRO A 388 -6.99 23.67 0.76
N GLU A 389 -8.21 24.20 0.60
CA GLU A 389 -9.32 23.93 1.52
C GLU A 389 -9.77 22.47 1.43
N PHE A 390 -9.76 21.87 0.24
CA PHE A 390 -10.04 20.45 0.05
C PHE A 390 -9.03 19.57 0.79
N ILE A 391 -7.73 19.85 0.63
CA ILE A 391 -6.67 19.11 1.33
C ILE A 391 -6.82 19.26 2.85
N THR A 392 -7.13 20.48 3.33
CA THR A 392 -7.42 20.70 4.75
C THR A 392 -8.55 19.79 5.23
N LYS A 393 -9.70 19.78 4.54
CA LYS A 393 -10.85 18.95 4.89
C LYS A 393 -10.51 17.45 4.83
N LEU A 394 -9.78 17.01 3.81
CA LEU A 394 -9.32 15.64 3.65
C LEU A 394 -8.53 15.17 4.88
N ILE A 395 -7.54 15.96 5.32
CA ILE A 395 -6.69 15.64 6.49
C ILE A 395 -7.54 15.55 7.78
N LEU A 396 -8.49 16.50 7.98
CA LEU A 396 -9.33 16.56 9.18
C LEU A 396 -10.18 15.32 9.41
N ILE A 397 -10.55 14.59 8.36
CA ILE A 397 -11.45 13.43 8.46
C ILE A 397 -10.76 12.09 8.22
N SER A 398 -9.52 12.07 7.71
CA SER A 398 -8.87 10.82 7.32
C SER A 398 -8.67 9.84 8.47
N ASN A 399 -8.54 10.31 9.69
CA ASN A 399 -8.43 9.44 10.85
C ASN A 399 -9.76 8.80 11.28
N THR A 400 -10.90 9.12 10.64
CA THR A 400 -12.21 8.57 11.01
C THR A 400 -12.58 7.28 10.28
N ILE A 401 -11.98 7.02 9.13
CA ILE A 401 -12.43 5.93 8.24
C ILE A 401 -12.04 4.53 8.72
N ARG A 402 -11.22 4.42 9.76
CA ARG A 402 -10.79 3.15 10.39
C ARG A 402 -10.46 3.33 11.86
N GLU A 403 -10.59 2.24 12.63
CA GLU A 403 -10.25 2.21 14.08
C GLU A 403 -8.72 2.15 14.35
N ARG A 404 -7.89 2.64 13.45
CA ARG A 404 -6.42 2.60 13.54
C ARG A 404 -5.90 3.85 14.26
N CYS A 405 -5.03 3.66 15.27
CA CYS A 405 -4.32 4.76 15.92
C CYS A 405 -3.12 5.18 15.05
N THR A 406 -2.99 6.47 14.79
CA THR A 406 -1.97 7.09 13.91
C THR A 406 -1.52 8.43 14.45
N VAL A 407 -0.54 9.07 13.82
CA VAL A 407 -0.10 10.42 14.18
C VAL A 407 -1.21 11.47 14.03
N LEU A 408 -2.18 11.27 13.12
CA LEU A 408 -3.33 12.17 12.99
C LEU A 408 -4.20 12.13 14.25
N ASP A 409 -4.36 10.96 14.88
CA ASP A 409 -5.08 10.84 16.15
C ASP A 409 -4.32 11.52 17.29
N LEU A 410 -2.99 11.42 17.30
CA LEU A 410 -2.17 12.12 18.29
C LEU A 410 -2.30 13.64 18.14
N LEU A 411 -2.23 14.17 16.91
CA LEU A 411 -2.44 15.61 16.67
C LEU A 411 -3.85 16.06 17.06
N ASP A 412 -4.86 15.23 16.83
CA ASP A 412 -6.24 15.49 17.18
C ASP A 412 -6.41 15.60 18.72
N GLN A 413 -5.90 14.63 19.47
CA GLN A 413 -5.93 14.63 20.94
C GLN A 413 -5.14 15.79 21.56
N LEU A 414 -4.07 16.24 20.90
CA LEU A 414 -3.31 17.42 21.30
C LEU A 414 -3.97 18.75 20.89
N CYS A 415 -5.14 18.70 20.21
CA CYS A 415 -5.82 19.86 19.61
C CYS A 415 -4.96 20.62 18.59
N LEU A 416 -4.07 19.92 17.90
CA LEU A 416 -3.18 20.45 16.89
C LEU A 416 -3.64 20.15 15.45
N LEU A 417 -4.46 19.13 15.25
CA LEU A 417 -4.85 18.63 13.91
C LEU A 417 -5.48 19.74 13.04
N LYS A 418 -6.31 20.59 13.62
CA LYS A 418 -7.03 21.65 12.88
C LYS A 418 -6.10 22.73 12.32
N ASP A 419 -5.12 23.19 13.08
CA ASP A 419 -4.15 24.19 12.62
C ASP A 419 -3.09 23.56 11.74
N PHE A 420 -2.68 22.32 12.03
CA PHE A 420 -1.79 21.53 11.17
C PHE A 420 -2.37 21.34 9.77
N ALA A 421 -3.62 20.89 9.65
CA ALA A 421 -4.25 20.65 8.37
C ALA A 421 -4.31 21.91 7.48
N ARG A 422 -4.52 23.09 8.10
CA ARG A 422 -4.51 24.39 7.39
C ARG A 422 -3.14 24.81 6.91
N LYS A 423 -2.10 24.40 7.61
CA LYS A 423 -0.72 24.85 7.40
C LYS A 423 0.21 23.76 6.91
N VAL A 424 -0.33 22.64 6.44
CA VAL A 424 0.47 21.46 6.08
C VAL A 424 1.59 21.79 5.08
N PHE A 425 1.40 22.76 4.20
CA PHE A 425 2.41 23.20 3.23
C PHE A 425 3.40 24.26 3.81
N GLU A 426 3.16 24.78 5.01
CA GLU A 426 4.02 25.71 5.72
C GLU A 426 4.92 25.01 6.76
N VAL A 427 4.57 23.79 7.16
CA VAL A 427 5.31 22.90 8.08
C VAL A 427 6.39 22.11 7.29
#